data_c48f42ee9a051572f10c07350e4e8fa4
#
_entry.id   c48f42ee9a051572f10c07350e4e8fa4
#
_cell.length_a   1.000
_cell.length_b   1.000
_cell.length_c   1.000
_cell.angle_alpha   90.00
_cell.angle_beta   90.00
_cell.angle_gamma   90.00
#
_symmetry.space_group_name_H-M   'P 1'
#
loop_
_entity.id
_entity.type
_entity.pdbx_description
1 polymer ?
#
loop_
_entity_poly.entity_id
_entity_poly.type
_entity_poly.pdbx_seq_one_letter_code
_entity_poly.pdbx_strand_id
1 'polypeptide(L)'
;MNRKPCPAVLLVLLATAALGAQQPADPHPTTAAEAPTRDSSFIDAQGTAHVTRVVPVPTTISAQAQLVVGHPAPDQGPPESLAQRRAGTDAYTARARVAWSRLCPNELVEDKIAGVPVRIVTPEGLPDTNRDKVLLNLHGGGFNSDSGSYTESIPIASYTKIKVVAVLYRLAPESPFPAAVDDSVAVYKELLKTYKPDHIVIYGTSAGAILTAEVAAKLKQLNLPMPAALGIFSGFGDFARDGDSIAMYALRGLTGHLDPPGTTPHLSEYVARTDPKNPVLSPIYSDLHGLPPTLFITSGRDLLLSGTVNLHRAYLNAGVDARLVVYDALPHAFWYDPMLPEAQEANHLMADFFVKELGK
;
A
#
# COMPACT_ATOMS: atom_id res chain seq x y z
N MET A 1 25.90 7.65 15.82
CA MET A 1 26.02 8.37 14.54
C MET A 1 24.84 9.32 14.44
N ASN A 2 25.11 10.64 14.47
CA ASN A 2 24.06 11.67 14.45
C ASN A 2 23.42 11.75 13.04
N ARG A 3 22.25 11.14 12.89
CA ARG A 3 21.43 11.34 11.68
C ARG A 3 20.75 12.70 11.80
N LYS A 4 21.11 13.65 10.91
CA LYS A 4 20.38 14.92 10.83
C LYS A 4 19.00 14.62 10.22
N PRO A 5 17.90 15.08 10.85
CA PRO A 5 16.57 14.99 10.23
C PRO A 5 16.55 15.87 8.98
N CYS A 6 15.78 15.47 7.97
CA CYS A 6 15.39 16.34 6.87
C CYS A 6 14.82 17.64 7.48
N PRO A 7 15.19 18.82 7.02
CA PRO A 7 14.75 20.06 7.64
C PRO A 7 13.22 20.16 7.58
N ALA A 8 12.58 20.19 8.76
CA ALA A 8 11.17 20.44 8.88
C ALA A 8 10.89 21.90 8.50
N VAL A 9 10.44 22.13 7.28
CA VAL A 9 9.93 23.42 6.86
C VAL A 9 8.46 23.47 7.24
N LEU A 10 8.17 24.23 8.29
CA LEU A 10 6.83 24.55 8.73
C LEU A 10 6.19 25.51 7.71
N LEU A 11 5.43 24.95 6.74
CA LEU A 11 4.69 25.76 5.78
C LEU A 11 3.26 25.96 6.28
N VAL A 12 3.01 27.14 6.86
CA VAL A 12 1.66 27.61 7.17
C VAL A 12 0.96 27.94 5.84
N LEU A 13 0.04 27.11 5.38
CA LEU A 13 -0.84 27.39 4.27
C LEU A 13 -1.98 28.32 4.74
N LEU A 14 -1.86 29.60 4.44
CA LEU A 14 -2.97 30.55 4.51
C LEU A 14 -3.95 30.24 3.36
N ALA A 15 -5.09 29.63 3.68
CA ALA A 15 -6.21 29.49 2.75
C ALA A 15 -6.92 30.84 2.59
N THR A 16 -6.79 31.46 1.43
CA THR A 16 -7.63 32.60 1.05
C THR A 16 -8.98 32.06 0.62
N ALA A 17 -10.01 32.31 1.45
CA ALA A 17 -11.39 32.03 1.14
C ALA A 17 -11.89 33.03 0.09
N ALA A 18 -12.32 32.54 -1.07
CA ALA A 18 -13.16 33.30 -2.00
C ALA A 18 -14.61 33.22 -1.51
N LEU A 19 -15.17 34.37 -1.12
CA LEU A 19 -16.58 34.51 -0.80
C LEU A 19 -17.42 34.40 -2.09
N GLY A 20 -18.01 33.21 -2.31
CA GLY A 20 -19.13 33.05 -3.23
C GLY A 20 -20.44 33.14 -2.43
N ALA A 21 -21.35 33.98 -2.83
CA ALA A 21 -22.64 34.16 -2.19
C ALA A 21 -23.46 32.86 -2.27
N GLN A 22 -23.77 32.27 -1.11
CA GLN A 22 -24.68 31.15 -0.97
C GLN A 22 -26.12 31.63 -0.84
N GLN A 23 -27.02 31.09 -1.67
CA GLN A 23 -28.45 31.10 -1.40
C GLN A 23 -28.74 30.21 -0.17
N PRO A 24 -29.74 30.57 0.67
CA PRO A 24 -30.06 29.75 1.84
C PRO A 24 -30.71 28.46 1.39
N ALA A 25 -30.08 27.34 1.76
CA ALA A 25 -30.64 26.01 1.65
C ALA A 25 -31.69 25.80 2.73
N ASP A 26 -32.84 25.23 2.34
CA ASP A 26 -33.90 24.80 3.26
C ASP A 26 -33.34 23.86 4.33
N PRO A 27 -33.71 24.05 5.61
CA PRO A 27 -33.28 23.16 6.67
C PRO A 27 -34.14 21.88 6.64
N HIS A 28 -33.68 20.85 5.95
CA HIS A 28 -34.16 19.53 6.29
C HIS A 28 -33.58 19.14 7.67
N PRO A 29 -34.46 18.80 8.65
CA PRO A 29 -33.95 18.30 9.92
C PRO A 29 -33.34 16.92 9.69
N THR A 30 -32.01 16.84 9.53
CA THR A 30 -31.30 15.63 9.80
C THR A 30 -31.41 15.40 11.30
N THR A 31 -32.38 14.58 11.72
CA THR A 31 -32.33 13.94 13.05
C THR A 31 -31.04 13.15 13.09
N ALA A 32 -30.03 13.71 13.75
CA ALA A 32 -28.86 12.93 14.15
C ALA A 32 -29.42 11.71 14.89
N ALA A 33 -29.22 10.53 14.31
CA ALA A 33 -29.59 9.29 15.01
C ALA A 33 -28.87 9.34 16.36
N GLU A 34 -29.62 9.25 17.46
CA GLU A 34 -29.02 9.23 18.80
C GLU A 34 -27.96 8.15 18.81
N ALA A 35 -26.74 8.52 19.18
CA ALA A 35 -25.64 7.57 19.28
C ALA A 35 -26.07 6.42 20.21
N PRO A 36 -25.87 5.14 19.84
CA PRO A 36 -26.29 4.03 20.67
C PRO A 36 -25.63 4.14 22.06
N THR A 37 -26.44 4.20 23.10
CA THR A 37 -25.99 4.35 24.49
C THR A 37 -25.55 3.03 25.12
N ARG A 38 -25.75 1.91 24.42
CA ARG A 38 -25.42 0.55 24.88
C ARG A 38 -24.80 -0.26 23.75
N ASP A 39 -23.85 -1.10 24.15
CA ASP A 39 -23.31 -2.16 23.30
C ASP A 39 -24.44 -3.20 23.05
N SER A 40 -24.81 -3.41 21.78
CA SER A 40 -25.83 -4.39 21.37
C SER A 40 -25.20 -5.55 20.59
N SER A 41 -23.90 -5.81 20.77
CA SER A 41 -23.20 -6.87 20.07
C SER A 41 -23.63 -8.26 20.57
N PHE A 42 -23.84 -9.17 19.62
CA PHE A 42 -24.19 -10.57 19.91
C PHE A 42 -23.66 -11.49 18.79
N ILE A 43 -23.59 -12.78 19.09
CA ILE A 43 -23.28 -13.83 18.11
C ILE A 43 -24.57 -14.61 17.85
N ASP A 44 -24.97 -14.76 16.60
CA ASP A 44 -26.14 -15.49 16.20
C ASP A 44 -25.93 -17.03 16.18
N ALA A 45 -26.98 -17.79 15.92
CA ALA A 45 -26.94 -19.25 15.91
C ALA A 45 -26.03 -19.83 14.79
N GLN A 46 -25.71 -19.05 13.79
CA GLN A 46 -24.80 -19.38 12.67
C GLN A 46 -23.34 -19.02 12.98
N GLY A 47 -23.08 -18.37 14.13
CA GLY A 47 -21.75 -17.90 14.54
C GLY A 47 -21.38 -16.53 13.95
N THR A 48 -22.33 -15.81 13.34
CA THR A 48 -22.09 -14.44 12.82
C THR A 48 -22.10 -13.45 13.97
N ALA A 49 -21.07 -12.61 14.04
CA ALA A 49 -21.01 -11.51 14.99
C ALA A 49 -21.74 -10.27 14.45
N HIS A 50 -22.73 -9.80 15.18
CA HIS A 50 -23.42 -8.54 14.95
C HIS A 50 -22.87 -7.52 15.95
N VAL A 51 -22.13 -6.52 15.46
CA VAL A 51 -21.36 -5.59 16.30
C VAL A 51 -21.86 -4.17 16.12
N THR A 52 -22.32 -3.56 17.22
CA THR A 52 -22.57 -2.12 17.34
C THR A 52 -21.65 -1.57 18.41
N ARG A 53 -20.69 -0.74 18.03
CA ARG A 53 -19.66 -0.20 18.90
C ARG A 53 -19.38 1.27 18.58
N VAL A 54 -19.28 2.08 19.62
CA VAL A 54 -18.71 3.42 19.51
C VAL A 54 -17.21 3.31 19.79
N VAL A 55 -16.40 3.63 18.79
CA VAL A 55 -14.93 3.60 18.91
C VAL A 55 -14.41 5.04 18.87
N PRO A 56 -13.94 5.58 20.01
CA PRO A 56 -13.42 6.94 20.04
C PRO A 56 -12.13 7.06 19.21
N VAL A 57 -11.76 8.31 18.87
CA VAL A 57 -10.45 8.58 18.29
C VAL A 57 -9.39 8.23 19.36
N PRO A 58 -8.43 7.34 19.05
CA PRO A 58 -7.45 6.91 20.05
C PRO A 58 -6.42 7.99 20.32
N THR A 59 -5.90 8.01 21.55
CA THR A 59 -4.84 8.93 21.97
C THR A 59 -3.44 8.33 21.84
N THR A 60 -3.33 7.11 21.32
CA THR A 60 -2.07 6.38 21.09
C THR A 60 -1.38 6.78 19.79
N ILE A 61 -2.05 7.55 18.94
CA ILE A 61 -1.53 8.09 17.68
C ILE A 61 -1.27 9.59 17.79
N SER A 62 -0.47 10.15 16.88
CA SER A 62 -0.12 11.58 16.88
C SER A 62 -1.36 12.48 16.77
N ALA A 63 -1.24 13.75 17.17
CA ALA A 63 -2.31 14.72 17.02
C ALA A 63 -2.73 14.90 15.54
N GLN A 64 -1.78 14.81 14.61
CA GLN A 64 -2.04 14.85 13.17
C GLN A 64 -2.84 13.64 12.72
N ALA A 65 -2.47 12.45 13.16
CA ALA A 65 -3.20 11.22 12.85
C ALA A 65 -4.60 11.22 13.48
N GLN A 66 -4.77 11.77 14.69
CA GLN A 66 -6.10 11.94 15.32
C GLN A 66 -7.01 12.82 14.48
N LEU A 67 -6.50 13.90 13.86
CA LEU A 67 -7.26 14.72 12.94
C LEU A 67 -7.71 13.95 11.70
N VAL A 68 -6.82 13.14 11.12
CA VAL A 68 -7.13 12.31 9.95
C VAL A 68 -8.19 11.26 10.28
N VAL A 69 -7.99 10.52 11.37
CA VAL A 69 -8.88 9.42 11.79
C VAL A 69 -10.24 9.94 12.30
N GLY A 70 -10.26 11.12 12.90
CA GLY A 70 -11.46 11.76 13.44
C GLY A 70 -12.22 12.62 12.42
N HIS A 71 -11.73 12.76 11.19
CA HIS A 71 -12.39 13.58 10.20
C HIS A 71 -13.67 12.91 9.67
N PRO A 72 -14.82 13.62 9.62
CA PRO A 72 -16.02 13.08 9.04
C PRO A 72 -15.81 12.69 7.57
N ALA A 73 -16.38 11.56 7.17
CA ALA A 73 -16.37 11.19 5.77
C ALA A 73 -17.19 12.22 4.95
N PRO A 74 -16.73 12.65 3.79
CA PRO A 74 -17.55 13.42 2.87
C PRO A 74 -18.72 12.56 2.38
N ASP A 75 -19.85 13.24 2.09
CA ASP A 75 -21.00 12.57 1.47
C ASP A 75 -20.55 11.84 0.19
N GLN A 76 -20.95 10.60 0.07
CA GLN A 76 -20.64 9.83 -1.13
C GLN A 76 -21.52 10.30 -2.29
N GLY A 77 -20.91 10.80 -3.33
CA GLY A 77 -21.55 11.00 -4.62
C GLY A 77 -21.98 9.66 -5.28
N PRO A 78 -22.56 9.70 -6.47
CA PRO A 78 -22.86 8.50 -7.24
C PRO A 78 -21.58 7.68 -7.48
N PRO A 79 -21.70 6.35 -7.68
CA PRO A 79 -20.56 5.51 -7.97
C PRO A 79 -19.73 6.04 -9.16
N GLU A 80 -18.44 6.21 -8.95
CA GLU A 80 -17.54 6.70 -9.99
C GLU A 80 -17.24 5.63 -11.03
N SER A 81 -17.19 6.01 -12.31
CA SER A 81 -16.67 5.16 -13.37
C SER A 81 -15.17 4.89 -13.16
N LEU A 82 -14.65 3.82 -13.76
CA LEU A 82 -13.22 3.51 -13.72
C LEU A 82 -12.36 4.69 -14.20
N ALA A 83 -12.78 5.38 -15.27
CA ALA A 83 -12.07 6.54 -15.79
C ALA A 83 -12.02 7.70 -14.78
N GLN A 84 -13.10 7.96 -14.06
CA GLN A 84 -13.14 8.99 -13.02
C GLN A 84 -12.24 8.62 -11.85
N ARG A 85 -12.27 7.36 -11.38
CA ARG A 85 -11.38 6.89 -10.32
C ARG A 85 -9.90 7.01 -10.71
N ARG A 86 -9.54 6.60 -11.94
CA ARG A 86 -8.16 6.76 -12.46
C ARG A 86 -7.75 8.23 -12.50
N ALA A 87 -8.59 9.11 -13.03
CA ALA A 87 -8.31 10.54 -13.06
C ALA A 87 -8.16 11.14 -11.64
N GLY A 88 -8.98 10.70 -10.69
CA GLY A 88 -8.86 11.08 -9.27
C GLY A 88 -7.54 10.61 -8.66
N THR A 89 -7.16 9.35 -8.91
CA THR A 89 -5.89 8.78 -8.48
C THR A 89 -4.70 9.53 -9.09
N ASP A 90 -4.72 9.81 -10.39
CA ASP A 90 -3.66 10.56 -11.07
C ASP A 90 -3.51 11.96 -10.49
N ALA A 91 -4.61 12.66 -10.23
CA ALA A 91 -4.60 13.98 -9.60
C ALA A 91 -4.05 13.94 -8.15
N TYR A 92 -4.39 12.90 -7.39
CA TYR A 92 -3.85 12.69 -6.04
C TYR A 92 -2.34 12.44 -6.10
N THR A 93 -1.89 11.49 -6.90
CA THR A 93 -0.47 11.11 -6.99
C THR A 93 0.40 12.24 -7.54
N ALA A 94 -0.13 13.06 -8.46
CA ALA A 94 0.57 14.25 -8.94
C ALA A 94 0.82 15.27 -7.80
N ARG A 95 -0.16 15.49 -6.93
CA ARG A 95 0.02 16.36 -5.75
C ARG A 95 0.99 15.74 -4.74
N ALA A 96 0.85 14.45 -4.45
CA ALA A 96 1.71 13.73 -3.52
C ALA A 96 3.17 13.72 -4.01
N ARG A 97 3.40 13.54 -5.32
CA ARG A 97 4.72 13.67 -5.93
C ARG A 97 5.38 15.00 -5.59
N VAL A 98 4.65 16.11 -5.75
CA VAL A 98 5.20 17.46 -5.44
C VAL A 98 5.54 17.57 -3.96
N ALA A 99 4.68 17.09 -3.07
CA ALA A 99 4.93 17.13 -1.63
C ALA A 99 6.14 16.28 -1.23
N TRP A 100 6.20 15.04 -1.69
CA TRP A 100 7.33 14.15 -1.41
C TRP A 100 8.65 14.65 -2.01
N SER A 101 8.66 15.17 -3.26
CA SER A 101 9.89 15.69 -3.88
C SER A 101 10.44 16.92 -3.19
N ARG A 102 9.62 17.72 -2.50
CA ARG A 102 10.10 18.82 -1.66
C ARG A 102 10.80 18.33 -0.40
N LEU A 103 10.30 17.26 0.22
CA LEU A 103 10.88 16.65 1.41
C LEU A 103 12.09 15.77 1.09
N CYS A 104 12.04 15.10 -0.05
CA CYS A 104 12.97 14.08 -0.50
C CYS A 104 13.45 14.42 -1.93
N PRO A 105 14.44 15.32 -2.09
CA PRO A 105 14.97 15.70 -3.40
C PRO A 105 15.44 14.48 -4.19
N ASN A 106 15.04 14.41 -5.45
CA ASN A 106 15.29 13.28 -6.32
C ASN A 106 15.30 13.70 -7.79
N GLU A 107 15.92 12.87 -8.63
CA GLU A 107 15.75 12.86 -10.07
C GLU A 107 14.75 11.76 -10.44
N LEU A 108 13.80 12.07 -11.32
CA LEU A 108 12.79 11.14 -11.78
C LEU A 108 12.81 11.06 -13.31
N VAL A 109 13.01 9.84 -13.83
CA VAL A 109 13.05 9.55 -15.26
C VAL A 109 11.99 8.49 -15.58
N GLU A 110 11.23 8.70 -16.65
CA GLU A 110 10.38 7.67 -17.24
C GLU A 110 11.14 6.95 -18.34
N ASP A 111 11.11 5.60 -18.31
CA ASP A 111 11.85 4.74 -19.22
C ASP A 111 11.10 3.43 -19.46
N LYS A 112 11.71 2.50 -20.20
CA LYS A 112 11.21 1.13 -20.39
C LYS A 112 12.30 0.13 -20.10
N ILE A 113 11.94 -0.89 -19.29
CA ILE A 113 12.80 -2.05 -19.01
C ILE A 113 12.08 -3.30 -19.53
N ALA A 114 12.72 -4.08 -20.35
CA ALA A 114 12.12 -5.24 -21.04
C ALA A 114 10.81 -4.90 -21.80
N GLY A 115 10.68 -3.66 -22.30
CA GLY A 115 9.48 -3.16 -22.96
C GLY A 115 8.36 -2.67 -22.02
N VAL A 116 8.48 -2.90 -20.71
CA VAL A 116 7.54 -2.45 -19.68
C VAL A 116 7.89 -1.01 -19.27
N PRO A 117 6.92 -0.08 -19.25
CA PRO A 117 7.14 1.26 -18.74
C PRO A 117 7.54 1.23 -17.26
N VAL A 118 8.51 2.09 -16.88
CA VAL A 118 8.98 2.23 -15.51
C VAL A 118 9.20 3.69 -15.15
N ARG A 119 9.13 4.01 -13.86
CA ARG A 119 9.65 5.25 -13.29
C ARG A 119 10.91 4.96 -12.48
N ILE A 120 11.98 5.64 -12.82
CA ILE A 120 13.26 5.51 -12.13
C ILE A 120 13.43 6.72 -11.22
N VAL A 121 13.48 6.49 -9.91
CA VAL A 121 13.70 7.52 -8.90
C VAL A 121 15.12 7.38 -8.37
N THR A 122 15.96 8.37 -8.66
CA THR A 122 17.34 8.45 -8.18
C THR A 122 17.40 9.48 -7.04
N PRO A 123 17.76 9.08 -5.80
CA PRO A 123 17.82 10.02 -4.69
C PRO A 123 18.99 11.01 -4.86
N GLU A 124 18.81 12.23 -4.37
CA GLU A 124 19.94 13.14 -4.23
C GLU A 124 21.01 12.54 -3.29
N GLY A 125 22.27 12.65 -3.68
CA GLY A 125 23.39 12.14 -2.90
C GLY A 125 23.48 10.62 -2.87
N LEU A 126 23.13 9.93 -3.97
CA LEU A 126 23.36 8.49 -4.15
C LEU A 126 24.86 8.18 -4.00
N PRO A 127 25.29 7.43 -2.96
CA PRO A 127 26.71 7.11 -2.76
C PRO A 127 27.15 6.00 -3.73
N ASP A 128 28.44 5.96 -4.05
CA ASP A 128 29.01 4.95 -4.96
C ASP A 128 28.78 3.52 -4.44
N THR A 129 28.77 3.32 -3.11
CA THR A 129 28.51 2.03 -2.46
C THR A 129 27.09 1.49 -2.66
N ASN A 130 26.18 2.30 -3.20
CA ASN A 130 24.80 1.90 -3.47
C ASN A 130 24.46 1.90 -4.98
N ARG A 131 25.44 2.16 -5.87
CA ARG A 131 25.20 2.17 -7.32
C ARG A 131 24.93 0.80 -7.91
N ASP A 132 25.41 -0.24 -7.24
CA ASP A 132 25.19 -1.65 -7.59
C ASP A 132 23.95 -2.29 -6.94
N LYS A 133 23.11 -1.47 -6.29
CA LYS A 133 21.87 -1.87 -5.62
C LYS A 133 20.67 -1.20 -6.25
N VAL A 134 19.53 -1.89 -6.24
CA VAL A 134 18.27 -1.37 -6.77
C VAL A 134 17.06 -1.89 -5.97
N LEU A 135 16.06 -1.04 -5.80
CA LEU A 135 14.78 -1.41 -5.22
C LEU A 135 13.74 -1.46 -6.35
N LEU A 136 13.02 -2.55 -6.48
CA LEU A 136 11.93 -2.73 -7.44
C LEU A 136 10.61 -2.50 -6.71
N ASN A 137 9.94 -1.40 -7.06
CA ASN A 137 8.63 -1.06 -6.51
C ASN A 137 7.52 -1.58 -7.42
N LEU A 138 6.54 -2.21 -6.81
CA LEU A 138 5.28 -2.62 -7.40
C LEU A 138 4.19 -1.78 -6.74
N HIS A 139 3.61 -0.84 -7.49
CA HIS A 139 2.74 0.18 -6.92
C HIS A 139 1.37 -0.35 -6.49
N GLY A 140 0.74 0.32 -5.53
CA GLY A 140 -0.66 0.10 -5.15
C GLY A 140 -1.65 0.67 -6.17
N GLY A 141 -2.96 0.53 -5.87
CA GLY A 141 -4.03 1.05 -6.69
C GLY A 141 -5.03 0.00 -7.19
N GLY A 142 -5.24 -1.08 -6.43
CA GLY A 142 -6.27 -2.09 -6.70
C GLY A 142 -6.14 -2.82 -8.04
N PHE A 143 -4.94 -2.86 -8.61
CA PHE A 143 -4.63 -3.38 -9.95
C PHE A 143 -5.29 -2.61 -11.10
N ASN A 144 -6.01 -1.54 -10.85
CA ASN A 144 -6.72 -0.77 -11.87
C ASN A 144 -6.28 0.69 -12.00
N SER A 145 -5.38 1.15 -11.13
CA SER A 145 -4.77 2.49 -11.15
C SER A 145 -3.37 2.48 -10.55
N ASP A 146 -2.60 3.56 -10.73
CA ASP A 146 -1.29 3.77 -10.12
C ASP A 146 -1.41 4.76 -8.96
N SER A 147 -1.54 4.26 -7.73
CA SER A 147 -1.57 5.13 -6.54
C SER A 147 -0.22 5.23 -5.84
N GLY A 148 0.77 4.39 -6.18
CA GLY A 148 1.96 4.16 -5.39
C GLY A 148 3.30 4.52 -6.03
N SER A 149 3.42 4.55 -7.34
CA SER A 149 4.73 4.67 -8.00
C SER A 149 5.54 5.92 -7.64
N TYR A 150 4.90 6.98 -7.17
CA TYR A 150 5.57 8.16 -6.59
C TYR A 150 5.63 8.10 -5.06
N THR A 151 4.50 7.82 -4.42
CA THR A 151 4.35 7.87 -2.96
C THR A 151 5.14 6.78 -2.24
N GLU A 152 5.37 5.67 -2.89
CA GLU A 152 6.19 4.57 -2.38
C GLU A 152 7.67 4.71 -2.77
N SER A 153 7.97 5.28 -3.95
CA SER A 153 9.34 5.28 -4.47
C SER A 153 10.16 6.46 -3.97
N ILE A 154 9.60 7.67 -3.93
CA ILE A 154 10.35 8.88 -3.58
C ILE A 154 10.88 8.82 -2.14
N PRO A 155 10.07 8.58 -1.10
CA PRO A 155 10.59 8.50 0.27
C PRO A 155 11.57 7.35 0.46
N ILE A 156 11.28 6.18 -0.08
CA ILE A 156 12.14 5.00 0.06
C ILE A 156 13.48 5.21 -0.63
N ALA A 157 13.52 5.77 -1.84
CA ALA A 157 14.78 6.13 -2.50
C ALA A 157 15.60 7.09 -1.64
N SER A 158 14.97 8.13 -1.10
CA SER A 158 15.63 9.14 -0.28
C SER A 158 16.21 8.57 1.02
N TYR A 159 15.45 7.74 1.73
CA TYR A 159 15.85 7.21 3.04
C TYR A 159 16.86 6.07 2.92
N THR A 160 16.77 5.24 1.89
CA THR A 160 17.75 4.18 1.63
C THR A 160 19.01 4.70 0.95
N LYS A 161 18.95 5.84 0.27
CA LYS A 161 19.97 6.31 -0.68
C LYS A 161 20.27 5.26 -1.77
N ILE A 162 19.21 4.57 -2.25
CA ILE A 162 19.28 3.58 -3.32
C ILE A 162 18.27 3.96 -4.40
N LYS A 163 18.61 3.69 -5.64
CA LYS A 163 17.72 3.89 -6.79
C LYS A 163 16.48 2.99 -6.67
N VAL A 164 15.30 3.54 -6.95
CA VAL A 164 14.05 2.78 -7.05
C VAL A 164 13.59 2.73 -8.51
N VAL A 165 13.21 1.56 -8.97
CA VAL A 165 12.54 1.31 -10.24
C VAL A 165 11.09 0.93 -9.93
N ALA A 166 10.14 1.82 -10.21
CA ALA A 166 8.71 1.55 -10.06
C ALA A 166 8.17 1.00 -11.38
N VAL A 167 7.63 -0.20 -11.35
CA VAL A 167 7.05 -0.87 -12.52
C VAL A 167 5.66 -0.33 -12.78
N LEU A 168 5.42 0.23 -13.97
CA LEU A 168 4.09 0.62 -14.43
C LEU A 168 3.44 -0.56 -15.17
N TYR A 169 3.13 -1.59 -14.41
CA TYR A 169 2.57 -2.83 -14.92
C TYR A 169 1.17 -2.63 -15.55
N ARG A 170 0.80 -3.50 -16.47
CA ARG A 170 -0.51 -3.48 -17.13
C ARG A 170 -1.63 -3.67 -16.11
N LEU A 171 -2.68 -2.86 -16.26
CA LEU A 171 -3.78 -2.76 -15.31
C LEU A 171 -5.02 -3.55 -15.76
N ALA A 172 -5.80 -4.01 -14.79
CA ALA A 172 -7.14 -4.54 -15.00
C ALA A 172 -8.15 -3.38 -15.15
N PRO A 173 -9.28 -3.62 -15.80
CA PRO A 173 -9.73 -4.88 -16.42
C PRO A 173 -9.13 -5.17 -17.80
N GLU A 174 -8.40 -4.23 -18.40
CA GLU A 174 -7.85 -4.35 -19.75
C GLU A 174 -6.83 -5.50 -19.85
N SER A 175 -6.09 -5.72 -18.77
CA SER A 175 -5.06 -6.76 -18.67
C SER A 175 -5.13 -7.43 -17.29
N PRO A 176 -6.03 -8.41 -17.12
CA PRO A 176 -6.17 -9.14 -15.86
C PRO A 176 -4.95 -10.01 -15.56
N PHE A 177 -4.97 -10.72 -14.44
CA PHE A 177 -3.97 -11.71 -14.08
C PHE A 177 -3.74 -12.70 -15.26
N PRO A 178 -2.48 -13.02 -15.58
CA PRO A 178 -1.24 -12.71 -14.87
C PRO A 178 -0.44 -11.51 -15.43
N ALA A 179 -1.04 -10.58 -16.17
CA ALA A 179 -0.33 -9.55 -16.92
C ALA A 179 0.62 -8.71 -16.04
N ALA A 180 0.18 -8.28 -14.85
CA ALA A 180 1.01 -7.51 -13.90
C ALA A 180 2.20 -8.33 -13.38
N VAL A 181 1.98 -9.63 -13.12
CA VAL A 181 3.05 -10.56 -12.70
C VAL A 181 4.08 -10.72 -13.82
N ASP A 182 3.62 -10.94 -15.05
CA ASP A 182 4.51 -11.14 -16.21
C ASP A 182 5.36 -9.90 -16.48
N ASP A 183 4.78 -8.70 -16.41
CA ASP A 183 5.50 -7.43 -16.56
C ASP A 183 6.56 -7.27 -15.47
N SER A 184 6.19 -7.50 -14.21
CA SER A 184 7.10 -7.38 -13.07
C SER A 184 8.26 -8.37 -13.14
N VAL A 185 7.99 -9.62 -13.50
CA VAL A 185 9.01 -10.66 -13.71
C VAL A 185 9.92 -10.32 -14.89
N ALA A 186 9.38 -9.74 -15.99
CA ALA A 186 10.18 -9.31 -17.12
C ALA A 186 11.18 -8.22 -16.72
N VAL A 187 10.73 -7.22 -15.96
CA VAL A 187 11.61 -6.16 -15.42
C VAL A 187 12.66 -6.76 -14.48
N TYR A 188 12.25 -7.63 -13.54
CA TYR A 188 13.19 -8.28 -12.62
C TYR A 188 14.29 -9.07 -13.37
N LYS A 189 13.91 -9.85 -14.37
CA LYS A 189 14.88 -10.60 -15.20
C LYS A 189 15.87 -9.68 -15.92
N GLU A 190 15.43 -8.52 -16.37
CA GLU A 190 16.31 -7.55 -17.00
C GLU A 190 17.28 -6.92 -15.98
N LEU A 191 16.78 -6.61 -14.77
CA LEU A 191 17.62 -6.11 -13.68
C LEU A 191 18.71 -7.11 -13.26
N LEU A 192 18.43 -8.42 -13.30
CA LEU A 192 19.42 -9.46 -13.02
C LEU A 192 20.62 -9.49 -13.98
N LYS A 193 20.54 -8.81 -15.13
CA LYS A 193 21.69 -8.66 -16.05
C LYS A 193 22.71 -7.63 -15.55
N THR A 194 22.26 -6.71 -14.67
CA THR A 194 23.08 -5.60 -14.16
C THR A 194 23.36 -5.73 -12.66
N TYR A 195 22.38 -6.22 -11.90
CA TYR A 195 22.44 -6.31 -10.45
C TYR A 195 22.49 -7.77 -10.00
N LYS A 196 23.24 -8.04 -8.95
CA LYS A 196 23.19 -9.36 -8.31
C LYS A 196 21.83 -9.54 -7.62
N PRO A 197 21.31 -10.77 -7.48
CA PRO A 197 20.04 -11.02 -6.81
C PRO A 197 19.98 -10.47 -5.37
N ASP A 198 21.08 -10.63 -4.62
CA ASP A 198 21.26 -10.12 -3.26
C ASP A 198 21.43 -8.60 -3.17
N HIS A 199 21.47 -7.91 -4.30
CA HIS A 199 21.45 -6.45 -4.42
C HIS A 199 20.10 -5.89 -4.90
N ILE A 200 19.06 -6.72 -4.98
CA ILE A 200 17.71 -6.32 -5.38
C ILE A 200 16.74 -6.56 -4.22
N VAL A 201 15.87 -5.61 -3.94
CA VAL A 201 14.69 -5.79 -3.07
C VAL A 201 13.44 -5.59 -3.92
N ILE A 202 12.37 -6.36 -3.67
CA ILE A 202 11.06 -6.14 -4.27
C ILE A 202 10.09 -5.75 -3.18
N TYR A 203 9.31 -4.69 -3.40
CA TYR A 203 8.33 -4.24 -2.41
C TYR A 203 7.14 -3.53 -3.05
N GLY A 204 6.05 -3.46 -2.29
CA GLY A 204 4.88 -2.71 -2.69
C GLY A 204 3.83 -2.59 -1.59
N THR A 205 2.83 -1.76 -1.85
CA THR A 205 1.70 -1.50 -0.97
C THR A 205 0.39 -1.96 -1.62
N SER A 206 -0.57 -2.47 -0.83
CA SER A 206 -1.92 -2.80 -1.33
C SER A 206 -1.86 -3.82 -2.48
N ALA A 207 -2.40 -3.51 -3.64
CA ALA A 207 -2.25 -4.35 -4.84
C ALA A 207 -0.77 -4.66 -5.15
N GLY A 208 0.14 -3.70 -4.94
CA GLY A 208 1.58 -3.92 -5.11
C GLY A 208 2.18 -4.88 -4.09
N ALA A 209 1.66 -4.90 -2.86
CA ALA A 209 2.05 -5.88 -1.85
C ALA A 209 1.60 -7.30 -2.22
N ILE A 210 0.37 -7.43 -2.73
CA ILE A 210 -0.15 -8.69 -3.28
C ILE A 210 0.74 -9.14 -4.44
N LEU A 211 0.99 -8.23 -5.39
CA LEU A 211 1.84 -8.49 -6.54
C LEU A 211 3.28 -8.86 -6.14
N THR A 212 3.82 -8.29 -5.06
CA THR A 212 5.14 -8.67 -4.52
C THR A 212 5.18 -10.14 -4.12
N ALA A 213 4.14 -10.62 -3.43
CA ALA A 213 4.02 -12.03 -3.07
C ALA A 213 3.79 -12.93 -4.29
N GLU A 214 2.96 -12.50 -5.25
CA GLU A 214 2.72 -13.20 -6.52
C GLU A 214 4.00 -13.33 -7.36
N VAL A 215 4.77 -12.24 -7.46
CA VAL A 215 6.07 -12.24 -8.15
C VAL A 215 7.03 -13.19 -7.46
N ALA A 216 7.14 -13.18 -6.13
CA ALA A 216 7.99 -14.11 -5.40
C ALA A 216 7.62 -15.58 -5.66
N ALA A 217 6.32 -15.92 -5.64
CA ALA A 217 5.82 -17.24 -6.00
C ALA A 217 6.17 -17.61 -7.46
N LYS A 218 6.03 -16.64 -8.38
CA LYS A 218 6.36 -16.84 -9.80
C LYS A 218 7.86 -17.03 -10.02
N LEU A 219 8.71 -16.28 -9.32
CA LEU A 219 10.17 -16.45 -9.39
C LEU A 219 10.57 -17.86 -8.96
N LYS A 220 10.01 -18.38 -7.85
CA LYS A 220 10.21 -19.78 -7.44
C LYS A 220 9.75 -20.77 -8.50
N GLN A 221 8.54 -20.59 -9.04
CA GLN A 221 8.00 -21.46 -10.10
C GLN A 221 8.94 -21.53 -11.33
N LEU A 222 9.60 -20.42 -11.64
CA LEU A 222 10.53 -20.30 -12.76
C LEU A 222 11.98 -20.69 -12.41
N ASN A 223 12.26 -21.06 -11.15
CA ASN A 223 13.60 -21.31 -10.64
C ASN A 223 14.56 -20.13 -10.87
N LEU A 224 14.06 -18.90 -10.76
CA LEU A 224 14.86 -17.69 -10.86
C LEU A 224 15.50 -17.35 -9.50
N PRO A 225 16.66 -16.70 -9.48
CA PRO A 225 17.26 -16.22 -8.24
C PRO A 225 16.30 -15.32 -7.47
N MET A 226 16.25 -15.46 -6.14
CA MET A 226 15.41 -14.62 -5.28
C MET A 226 16.12 -13.32 -4.93
N PRO A 227 15.37 -12.22 -4.72
CA PRO A 227 15.94 -10.95 -4.24
C PRO A 227 16.46 -11.05 -2.81
N ALA A 228 17.21 -10.04 -2.36
CA ALA A 228 17.73 -9.95 -0.98
C ALA A 228 16.61 -9.91 0.07
N ALA A 229 15.50 -9.24 -0.23
CA ALA A 229 14.37 -9.11 0.68
C ALA A 229 13.08 -8.78 -0.06
N LEU A 230 11.95 -8.93 0.65
CA LEU A 230 10.62 -8.49 0.21
C LEU A 230 10.03 -7.48 1.20
N GLY A 231 9.26 -6.52 0.69
CA GLY A 231 8.40 -5.62 1.47
C GLY A 231 6.93 -5.80 1.07
N ILE A 232 6.09 -6.25 2.00
CA ILE A 232 4.66 -6.51 1.76
C ILE A 232 3.86 -5.62 2.72
N PHE A 233 3.39 -4.48 2.20
CA PHE A 233 2.76 -3.44 3.01
C PHE A 233 1.26 -3.37 2.74
N SER A 234 0.43 -3.79 3.72
CA SER A 234 -1.02 -3.90 3.58
C SER A 234 -1.44 -4.72 2.37
N GLY A 235 -1.02 -5.98 2.32
CA GLY A 235 -1.36 -6.92 1.25
C GLY A 235 -1.92 -8.23 1.79
N PHE A 236 -2.33 -9.12 0.91
CA PHE A 236 -2.76 -10.48 1.24
C PHE A 236 -2.26 -11.48 0.20
N GLY A 237 -2.46 -12.76 0.45
CA GLY A 237 -2.02 -13.82 -0.46
C GLY A 237 -3.07 -14.91 -0.66
N ASP A 238 -4.37 -14.60 -0.46
CA ASP A 238 -5.48 -15.55 -0.60
C ASP A 238 -6.70 -14.85 -1.19
N PHE A 239 -6.99 -15.10 -2.46
CA PHE A 239 -8.19 -14.60 -3.14
C PHE A 239 -9.42 -15.51 -2.96
N ALA A 240 -9.25 -16.65 -2.30
CA ALA A 240 -10.34 -17.61 -2.11
C ALA A 240 -11.05 -17.43 -0.76
N ARG A 241 -10.47 -16.68 0.16
CA ARG A 241 -11.03 -16.51 1.51
C ARG A 241 -10.77 -15.09 2.02
N ASP A 242 -11.81 -14.51 2.60
CA ASP A 242 -11.76 -13.22 3.28
C ASP A 242 -11.43 -13.39 4.77
N GLY A 243 -10.86 -12.34 5.37
CA GLY A 243 -10.66 -12.26 6.81
C GLY A 243 -11.55 -11.19 7.44
N ASP A 244 -11.66 -11.20 8.77
CA ASP A 244 -12.55 -10.33 9.54
C ASP A 244 -12.39 -8.83 9.21
N SER A 245 -11.17 -8.37 9.02
CA SER A 245 -10.90 -6.94 8.83
C SER A 245 -11.58 -6.37 7.59
N ILE A 246 -11.79 -7.17 6.53
CA ILE A 246 -12.53 -6.75 5.34
C ILE A 246 -13.98 -6.37 5.67
N ALA A 247 -14.62 -7.13 6.56
CA ALA A 247 -15.98 -6.84 7.00
C ALA A 247 -16.03 -5.72 8.04
N MET A 248 -14.99 -5.61 8.89
CA MET A 248 -14.95 -4.64 9.99
C MET A 248 -14.49 -3.25 9.52
N TYR A 249 -13.59 -3.19 8.54
CA TYR A 249 -12.92 -1.98 8.09
C TYR A 249 -13.01 -1.78 6.57
N ALA A 250 -14.07 -2.28 5.94
CA ALA A 250 -14.39 -1.95 4.56
C ALA A 250 -14.75 -0.45 4.42
N LEU A 251 -13.93 0.37 5.05
CA LEU A 251 -14.00 1.80 5.05
C LEU A 251 -13.42 2.27 3.73
N ARG A 252 -14.18 2.98 2.92
CA ARG A 252 -13.64 3.66 1.76
C ARG A 252 -12.56 4.65 2.18
N GLY A 253 -11.31 4.24 2.01
CA GLY A 253 -10.16 5.07 2.31
C GLY A 253 -10.12 5.55 3.77
N LEU A 254 -9.52 6.70 3.99
CA LEU A 254 -9.30 7.36 5.27
C LEU A 254 -10.59 7.85 5.96
N THR A 255 -11.72 7.87 5.30
CA THR A 255 -12.90 8.64 5.71
C THR A 255 -14.14 7.84 6.06
N GLY A 256 -14.02 6.52 6.09
CA GLY A 256 -14.85 5.75 6.97
C GLY A 256 -16.32 5.51 6.65
N HIS A 257 -16.71 5.21 5.40
CA HIS A 257 -17.99 4.53 5.17
C HIS A 257 -17.74 3.03 5.03
N LEU A 258 -18.55 2.22 5.74
CA LEU A 258 -18.56 0.77 5.58
C LEU A 258 -19.22 0.44 4.24
N ASP A 259 -18.46 -0.13 3.31
CA ASP A 259 -19.06 -0.80 2.17
C ASP A 259 -19.73 -2.09 2.64
N PRO A 260 -20.88 -2.47 2.07
CA PRO A 260 -21.49 -3.76 2.40
C PRO A 260 -20.51 -4.91 2.13
N PRO A 261 -20.47 -5.95 2.99
CA PRO A 261 -19.63 -7.13 2.79
C PRO A 261 -19.81 -7.71 1.38
N GLY A 262 -18.72 -8.08 0.72
CA GLY A 262 -18.74 -8.68 -0.62
C GLY A 262 -18.82 -7.71 -1.78
N THR A 263 -18.71 -6.39 -1.56
CA THR A 263 -18.74 -5.36 -2.61
C THR A 263 -17.37 -4.85 -3.03
N THR A 264 -16.33 -5.66 -3.02
CA THR A 264 -15.03 -5.30 -3.62
C THR A 264 -14.96 -5.73 -5.09
N PRO A 265 -15.64 -5.04 -6.03
CA PRO A 265 -15.77 -5.50 -7.42
C PRO A 265 -14.44 -5.44 -8.19
N HIS A 266 -13.47 -4.62 -7.74
CA HIS A 266 -12.26 -4.33 -8.50
C HIS A 266 -11.23 -5.45 -8.48
N LEU A 267 -11.16 -6.21 -7.40
CA LEU A 267 -10.28 -7.38 -7.35
C LEU A 267 -10.80 -8.52 -8.24
N SER A 268 -12.12 -8.62 -8.44
CA SER A 268 -12.70 -9.58 -9.37
C SER A 268 -12.30 -9.31 -10.83
N GLU A 269 -12.10 -8.05 -11.21
CA GLU A 269 -11.60 -7.67 -12.54
C GLU A 269 -10.15 -8.13 -12.75
N TYR A 270 -9.31 -8.09 -11.70
CA TYR A 270 -7.94 -8.59 -11.74
C TYR A 270 -7.90 -10.12 -11.81
N VAL A 271 -8.64 -10.80 -10.95
CA VAL A 271 -8.71 -12.28 -10.90
C VAL A 271 -9.31 -12.86 -12.19
N ALA A 272 -10.31 -12.19 -12.74
CA ALA A 272 -11.05 -12.58 -13.94
C ALA A 272 -11.57 -14.03 -13.87
N ARG A 273 -11.07 -14.91 -14.74
CA ARG A 273 -11.47 -16.33 -14.79
C ARG A 273 -10.47 -17.28 -14.15
N THR A 274 -9.45 -16.73 -13.47
CA THR A 274 -8.42 -17.54 -12.82
C THR A 274 -8.99 -18.19 -11.56
N ASP A 275 -8.62 -19.44 -11.30
CA ASP A 275 -8.95 -20.10 -10.02
C ASP A 275 -8.38 -19.27 -8.86
N PRO A 276 -9.21 -18.81 -7.91
CA PRO A 276 -8.76 -18.06 -6.74
C PRO A 276 -7.69 -18.78 -5.91
N LYS A 277 -7.55 -20.11 -6.05
CA LYS A 277 -6.51 -20.91 -5.40
C LYS A 277 -5.28 -21.15 -6.29
N ASN A 278 -5.19 -20.51 -7.45
CA ASN A 278 -3.99 -20.58 -8.26
C ASN A 278 -2.78 -20.14 -7.40
N PRO A 279 -1.70 -20.94 -7.31
CA PRO A 279 -0.60 -20.70 -6.36
C PRO A 279 0.26 -19.47 -6.67
N VAL A 280 0.15 -18.89 -7.86
CA VAL A 280 0.77 -17.59 -8.16
C VAL A 280 -0.15 -16.46 -7.77
N LEU A 281 -1.44 -16.53 -8.14
CA LEU A 281 -2.45 -15.53 -7.78
C LEU A 281 -2.65 -15.45 -6.24
N SER A 282 -2.70 -16.59 -5.60
CA SER A 282 -2.83 -16.72 -4.15
C SER A 282 -1.62 -17.44 -3.55
N PRO A 283 -0.53 -16.72 -3.28
CA PRO A 283 0.74 -17.30 -2.86
C PRO A 283 0.68 -18.16 -1.59
N ILE A 284 -0.32 -18.00 -0.76
CA ILE A 284 -0.53 -18.86 0.42
C ILE A 284 -0.69 -20.34 0.06
N TYR A 285 -1.06 -20.66 -1.18
CA TYR A 285 -1.16 -22.03 -1.72
C TYR A 285 0.11 -22.49 -2.45
N SER A 286 1.15 -21.64 -2.51
CA SER A 286 2.43 -21.99 -3.10
C SER A 286 3.40 -22.58 -2.07
N ASP A 287 4.56 -23.08 -2.53
CA ASP A 287 5.68 -23.38 -1.65
C ASP A 287 6.37 -22.09 -1.20
N LEU A 288 6.21 -21.73 0.07
CA LEU A 288 6.79 -20.54 0.69
C LEU A 288 8.18 -20.77 1.30
N HIS A 289 8.69 -22.02 1.37
CA HIS A 289 10.01 -22.29 1.93
C HIS A 289 11.12 -21.61 1.12
N GLY A 290 12.13 -21.07 1.81
CA GLY A 290 13.26 -20.42 1.17
C GLY A 290 12.97 -19.10 0.50
N LEU A 291 11.82 -18.48 0.77
CA LEU A 291 11.58 -17.08 0.43
C LEU A 291 12.54 -16.18 1.23
N PRO A 292 12.95 -15.02 0.68
CA PRO A 292 13.88 -14.14 1.36
C PRO A 292 13.26 -13.47 2.60
N PRO A 293 14.10 -12.87 3.48
CA PRO A 293 13.62 -12.06 4.59
C PRO A 293 12.53 -11.08 4.14
N THR A 294 11.42 -11.02 4.88
CA THR A 294 10.24 -10.24 4.47
C THR A 294 9.75 -9.36 5.59
N LEU A 295 9.53 -8.08 5.28
CA LEU A 295 8.87 -7.12 6.17
C LEU A 295 7.41 -6.95 5.77
N PHE A 296 6.51 -7.16 6.71
CA PHE A 296 5.09 -6.86 6.62
C PHE A 296 4.77 -5.63 7.47
N ILE A 297 4.00 -4.68 6.93
CA ILE A 297 3.45 -3.54 7.67
C ILE A 297 1.97 -3.42 7.35
N THR A 298 1.17 -3.16 8.38
CA THR A 298 -0.27 -2.88 8.28
C THR A 298 -0.70 -2.01 9.46
N SER A 299 -1.99 -1.81 9.64
CA SER A 299 -2.50 -1.01 10.75
C SER A 299 -3.84 -1.53 11.28
N GLY A 300 -4.23 -1.03 12.47
CA GLY A 300 -5.39 -1.51 13.20
C GLY A 300 -6.73 -1.23 12.52
N ARG A 301 -6.82 -0.25 11.63
CA ARG A 301 -8.03 0.05 10.84
C ARG A 301 -7.85 -0.18 9.34
N ASP A 302 -6.90 -1.03 8.98
CA ASP A 302 -6.68 -1.44 7.60
C ASP A 302 -7.61 -2.61 7.23
N LEU A 303 -8.38 -2.46 6.15
CA LEU A 303 -9.26 -3.53 5.64
C LEU A 303 -8.47 -4.81 5.27
N LEU A 304 -7.18 -4.69 4.92
CA LEU A 304 -6.32 -5.83 4.58
C LEU A 304 -5.53 -6.39 5.77
N LEU A 305 -5.78 -5.92 7.01
CA LEU A 305 -5.09 -6.40 8.21
C LEU A 305 -5.11 -7.93 8.33
N SER A 306 -6.28 -8.56 8.27
CA SER A 306 -6.42 -10.02 8.38
C SER A 306 -5.65 -10.75 7.28
N GLY A 307 -5.71 -10.24 6.04
CA GLY A 307 -4.98 -10.81 4.91
C GLY A 307 -3.46 -10.74 5.11
N THR A 308 -2.96 -9.58 5.57
CA THR A 308 -1.54 -9.38 5.89
C THR A 308 -1.07 -10.31 7.00
N VAL A 309 -1.83 -10.43 8.09
CA VAL A 309 -1.52 -11.32 9.22
C VAL A 309 -1.52 -12.79 8.80
N ASN A 310 -2.48 -13.21 7.97
CA ASN A 310 -2.55 -14.59 7.50
C ASN A 310 -1.37 -14.94 6.59
N LEU A 311 -1.00 -14.05 5.68
CA LEU A 311 0.16 -14.26 4.81
C LEU A 311 1.46 -14.28 5.61
N HIS A 312 1.64 -13.31 6.54
CA HIS A 312 2.80 -13.29 7.45
C HIS A 312 2.94 -14.60 8.22
N ARG A 313 1.83 -15.10 8.81
CA ARG A 313 1.84 -16.37 9.54
C ARG A 313 2.21 -17.56 8.64
N ALA A 314 1.76 -17.56 7.39
CA ALA A 314 2.12 -18.59 6.43
C ALA A 314 3.64 -18.55 6.12
N TYR A 315 4.24 -17.38 5.99
CA TYR A 315 5.69 -17.20 5.82
C TYR A 315 6.47 -17.71 7.04
N LEU A 316 6.04 -17.35 8.26
CA LEU A 316 6.64 -17.88 9.50
C LEU A 316 6.58 -19.40 9.56
N ASN A 317 5.44 -20.01 9.25
CA ASN A 317 5.27 -21.46 9.24
C ASN A 317 6.16 -22.16 8.20
N ALA A 318 6.52 -21.46 7.14
CA ALA A 318 7.49 -21.93 6.13
C ALA A 318 8.96 -21.64 6.50
N GLY A 319 9.23 -21.13 7.70
CA GLY A 319 10.59 -20.85 8.19
C GLY A 319 11.24 -19.60 7.60
N VAL A 320 10.47 -18.68 7.03
CA VAL A 320 10.96 -17.40 6.51
C VAL A 320 11.21 -16.42 7.67
N ASP A 321 12.34 -15.66 7.63
CA ASP A 321 12.53 -14.49 8.53
C ASP A 321 11.49 -13.41 8.16
N ALA A 322 10.29 -13.55 8.70
CA ALA A 322 9.16 -12.66 8.42
C ALA A 322 8.89 -11.79 9.66
N ARG A 323 8.89 -10.47 9.46
CA ARG A 323 8.62 -9.48 10.51
C ARG A 323 7.32 -8.79 10.22
N LEU A 324 6.51 -8.58 11.25
CA LEU A 324 5.24 -7.85 11.16
C LEU A 324 5.26 -6.65 12.11
N VAL A 325 4.90 -5.49 11.56
CA VAL A 325 4.63 -4.27 12.34
C VAL A 325 3.20 -3.83 12.08
N VAL A 326 2.44 -3.63 13.15
CA VAL A 326 1.05 -3.18 13.09
C VAL A 326 0.94 -1.84 13.82
N TYR A 327 0.60 -0.79 13.08
CA TYR A 327 0.35 0.54 13.65
C TYR A 327 -1.07 0.60 14.22
N ASP A 328 -1.26 1.31 15.32
CA ASP A 328 -2.59 1.45 15.91
C ASP A 328 -3.48 2.39 15.08
N ALA A 329 -4.72 2.01 14.90
CA ALA A 329 -5.85 2.81 14.43
C ALA A 329 -5.66 3.61 13.11
N LEU A 330 -4.56 3.46 12.43
CA LEU A 330 -4.31 4.14 11.16
C LEU A 330 -5.02 3.42 10.01
N PRO A 331 -5.38 4.13 8.94
CA PRO A 331 -6.04 3.53 7.79
C PRO A 331 -5.06 2.85 6.83
N HIS A 332 -5.62 2.20 5.82
CA HIS A 332 -4.88 1.59 4.72
C HIS A 332 -3.89 2.55 4.07
N ALA A 333 -2.63 2.13 3.89
CA ALA A 333 -1.57 2.87 3.21
C ALA A 333 -1.28 4.26 3.81
N PHE A 334 -1.44 4.45 5.12
CA PHE A 334 -1.24 5.73 5.80
C PHE A 334 0.15 6.34 5.57
N TRP A 335 1.16 5.53 5.26
CA TRP A 335 2.52 5.98 4.94
C TRP A 335 2.64 6.76 3.62
N TYR A 336 1.57 6.90 2.84
CA TYR A 336 1.53 7.77 1.67
C TYR A 336 1.44 9.25 2.02
N ASP A 337 0.96 9.59 3.22
CA ASP A 337 0.81 10.97 3.68
C ASP A 337 2.12 11.51 4.27
N PRO A 338 2.82 12.44 3.58
CA PRO A 338 4.08 12.99 4.07
C PRO A 338 3.96 13.82 5.35
N MET A 339 2.74 14.19 5.75
CA MET A 339 2.50 15.06 6.90
C MET A 339 2.28 14.29 8.21
N LEU A 340 2.09 12.97 8.14
CA LEU A 340 1.91 12.13 9.32
C LEU A 340 3.25 11.69 9.92
N PRO A 341 3.49 11.91 11.23
CA PRO A 341 4.68 11.39 11.91
C PRO A 341 4.83 9.87 11.78
N GLU A 342 3.73 9.12 11.90
CA GLU A 342 3.70 7.67 11.75
C GLU A 342 4.05 7.23 10.31
N ALA A 343 3.69 8.03 9.31
CA ALA A 343 4.08 7.75 7.93
C ALA A 343 5.60 7.91 7.73
N GLN A 344 6.19 8.93 8.35
CA GLN A 344 7.65 9.11 8.35
C GLN A 344 8.34 7.93 9.05
N GLU A 345 7.85 7.55 10.23
CA GLU A 345 8.36 6.39 10.97
C GLU A 345 8.28 5.10 10.16
N ALA A 346 7.12 4.81 9.55
CA ALA A 346 6.93 3.62 8.73
C ALA A 346 7.88 3.58 7.53
N ASN A 347 8.03 4.69 6.80
CA ASN A 347 8.95 4.78 5.68
C ASN A 347 10.41 4.61 6.09
N HIS A 348 10.83 5.14 7.25
CA HIS A 348 12.16 4.89 7.80
C HIS A 348 12.38 3.43 8.18
N LEU A 349 11.38 2.79 8.80
CA LEU A 349 11.43 1.38 9.17
C LEU A 349 11.57 0.48 7.94
N MET A 350 10.82 0.77 6.87
CA MET A 350 10.95 0.10 5.57
C MET A 350 12.37 0.26 5.01
N ALA A 351 12.87 1.48 4.98
CA ALA A 351 14.20 1.80 4.47
C ALA A 351 15.32 1.14 5.26
N ASP A 352 15.26 1.19 6.59
CA ASP A 352 16.25 0.57 7.47
C ASP A 352 16.28 -0.96 7.30
N PHE A 353 15.12 -1.59 7.11
CA PHE A 353 15.04 -3.01 6.80
C PHE A 353 15.74 -3.32 5.47
N PHE A 354 15.41 -2.60 4.40
CA PHE A 354 16.02 -2.84 3.08
C PHE A 354 17.53 -2.63 3.08
N VAL A 355 18.01 -1.54 3.68
CA VAL A 355 19.45 -1.27 3.80
C VAL A 355 20.16 -2.37 4.57
N LYS A 356 19.55 -2.87 5.65
CA LYS A 356 20.10 -3.97 6.45
C LYS A 356 20.23 -5.26 5.63
N GLU A 357 19.21 -5.63 4.89
CA GLU A 357 19.20 -6.88 4.12
C GLU A 357 20.13 -6.80 2.89
N LEU A 358 20.26 -5.61 2.25
CA LEU A 358 21.21 -5.36 1.17
C LEU A 358 22.67 -5.18 1.62
N GLY A 359 22.94 -5.14 2.91
CA GLY A 359 24.27 -5.00 3.49
C GLY A 359 24.87 -6.31 3.99
N LYS A 360 24.16 -7.44 3.81
CA LYS A 360 24.63 -8.77 4.16
C LYS A 360 25.42 -9.37 3.01
#